data_0f62ab2595a90f97d633694268a278eb
#
_entry.id   0f62ab2595a90f97d633694268a278eb
#
_cell.length_a   1.000
_cell.length_b   1.000
_cell.length_c   1.000
_cell.angle_alpha   90.00
_cell.angle_beta   90.00
_cell.angle_gamma   90.00
#
_symmetry.space_group_name_H-M   'P 1'
#
loop_
_entity.id
_entity.type
_entity.pdbx_description
1 polymer ?
#
loop_
_entity_poly.entity_id
_entity_poly.type
_entity_poly.pdbx_seq_one_letter_code
_entity_poly.pdbx_strand_id
1 'polypeptide(L)'
;MKYELTFLIKEETELKNIKDLILSYQGKVTKEEKWGEKTLAYPIKKNRTALFYNFQFEVDKKNVLELKNKLNLNEKILRYLLLVRE
;
A
#
# COMPACT_ATOMS: atom_id res chain seq x y z
N MET A 1 -0.19 -16.58 3.27
CA MET A 1 -1.55 -16.03 3.27
C MET A 1 -1.68 -14.94 2.23
N LYS A 2 -2.89 -14.72 1.77
CA LYS A 2 -3.19 -13.69 0.78
C LYS A 2 -3.70 -12.44 1.46
N TYR A 3 -3.19 -11.30 1.02
CA TYR A 3 -3.53 -10.00 1.56
C TYR A 3 -3.90 -9.03 0.44
N GLU A 4 -4.66 -8.03 0.81
CA GLU A 4 -5.01 -6.93 -0.08
C GLU A 4 -4.63 -5.63 0.60
N LEU A 5 -3.87 -4.80 -0.11
CA LEU A 5 -3.44 -3.50 0.36
C LEU A 5 -4.01 -2.42 -0.55
N THR A 6 -4.89 -1.60 0.00
CA THR A 6 -5.37 -0.40 -0.67
C THR A 6 -4.63 0.78 -0.05
N PHE A 7 -4.03 1.61 -0.87
CA PHE A 7 -3.24 2.72 -0.34
C PHE A 7 -3.35 3.98 -1.19
N LEU A 8 -3.11 5.09 -0.54
CA LEU A 8 -3.15 6.41 -1.14
C LEU A 8 -1.76 7.02 -1.06
N ILE A 9 -1.25 7.46 -2.20
CA ILE A 9 0.05 8.11 -2.29
C ILE A 9 -0.07 9.40 -3.08
N LYS A 10 0.86 10.32 -2.88
CA LYS A 10 0.89 11.57 -3.63
C LYS A 10 1.64 11.41 -4.94
N GLU A 11 2.72 10.65 -4.94
CA GLU A 11 3.61 10.50 -6.09
C GLU A 11 3.68 9.06 -6.55
N GLU A 12 3.55 8.84 -7.85
CA GLU A 12 3.57 7.51 -8.44
C GLU A 12 4.90 6.78 -8.23
N THR A 13 5.99 7.52 -8.01
CA THR A 13 7.31 6.93 -7.74
C THR A 13 7.32 6.06 -6.48
N GLU A 14 6.39 6.27 -5.54
CA GLU A 14 6.30 5.46 -4.35
C GLU A 14 5.85 4.02 -4.61
N LEU A 15 5.23 3.76 -5.76
CA LEU A 15 4.80 2.40 -6.11
C LEU A 15 5.96 1.41 -6.06
N LYS A 16 7.08 1.79 -6.63
CA LYS A 16 8.26 0.93 -6.65
C LYS A 16 8.73 0.63 -5.24
N ASN A 17 8.73 1.64 -4.36
CA ASN A 17 9.17 1.47 -2.99
C ASN A 17 8.26 0.51 -2.23
N ILE A 18 6.95 0.59 -2.47
CA ILE A 18 5.98 -0.31 -1.83
C ILE A 18 6.16 -1.74 -2.33
N LYS A 19 6.35 -1.92 -3.64
CA LYS A 19 6.62 -3.25 -4.21
C LYS A 19 7.91 -3.84 -3.66
N ASP A 20 8.96 -3.04 -3.61
CA ASP A 20 10.26 -3.48 -3.09
C ASP A 20 10.15 -3.87 -1.62
N LEU A 21 9.35 -3.14 -0.85
CA LEU A 21 9.11 -3.45 0.54
C LEU A 21 8.44 -4.82 0.69
N ILE A 22 7.41 -5.08 -0.10
CA ILE A 22 6.72 -6.38 -0.09
C ILE A 22 7.70 -7.50 -0.44
N LEU A 23 8.49 -7.29 -1.49
CA LEU A 23 9.48 -8.28 -1.92
C LEU A 23 10.56 -8.52 -0.87
N SER A 24 10.95 -7.49 -0.12
CA SER A 24 11.97 -7.62 0.92
C SER A 24 11.52 -8.51 2.07
N TYR A 25 10.22 -8.68 2.27
CA TYR A 25 9.66 -9.62 3.25
C TYR A 25 9.22 -10.93 2.61
N GLN A 26 9.79 -11.25 1.44
CA GLN A 26 9.50 -12.49 0.70
C GLN A 26 8.04 -12.58 0.25
N GLY A 27 7.41 -11.43 0.07
CA GLY A 27 6.07 -11.38 -0.49
C GLY A 27 6.08 -11.46 -2.00
N LYS A 28 4.94 -11.86 -2.56
CA LYS A 28 4.74 -11.92 -4.00
C LYS A 28 3.50 -11.14 -4.37
N VAL A 29 3.66 -10.11 -5.19
CA VAL A 29 2.53 -9.33 -5.68
C VAL A 29 1.86 -10.12 -6.80
N THR A 30 0.58 -10.47 -6.62
CA THR A 30 -0.17 -11.27 -7.57
C THR A 30 -1.06 -10.44 -8.47
N LYS A 31 -1.47 -9.24 -8.01
CA LYS A 31 -2.32 -8.36 -8.78
C LYS A 31 -2.07 -6.92 -8.38
N GLU A 32 -2.07 -6.04 -9.38
CA GLU A 32 -1.92 -4.60 -9.18
C GLU A 32 -3.05 -3.90 -9.92
N GLU A 33 -3.75 -2.99 -9.23
CA GLU A 33 -4.78 -2.17 -9.85
C GLU A 33 -4.49 -0.70 -9.59
N LYS A 34 -4.58 0.10 -10.62
CA LYS A 34 -4.51 1.54 -10.51
C LYS A 34 -5.93 2.10 -10.55
N TRP A 35 -6.37 2.68 -9.43
CA TRP A 35 -7.71 3.25 -9.34
C TRP A 35 -7.75 4.73 -9.73
N GLY A 36 -6.59 5.32 -9.97
CA GLY A 36 -6.47 6.68 -10.47
C GLY A 36 -6.40 7.74 -9.40
N GLU A 37 -6.39 8.99 -9.83
CA GLU A 37 -6.37 10.14 -8.94
C GLU A 37 -7.79 10.46 -8.49
N LYS A 38 -7.96 10.67 -7.20
CA LYS A 38 -9.26 11.00 -6.63
C LYS A 38 -9.15 12.18 -5.69
N THR A 39 -10.21 12.99 -5.65
CA THR A 39 -10.31 14.10 -4.72
C THR A 39 -10.75 13.56 -3.36
N LEU A 40 -10.03 13.96 -2.32
CA LEU A 40 -10.31 13.53 -0.95
C LEU A 40 -11.41 14.39 -0.35
N ALA A 41 -12.34 13.76 0.39
CA ALA A 41 -13.40 14.49 1.10
C ALA A 41 -12.79 15.44 2.13
N TYR A 42 -11.71 15.01 2.78
CA TYR A 42 -10.96 15.82 3.73
C TYR A 42 -9.48 15.77 3.37
N PRO A 43 -8.76 16.89 3.46
CA PRO A 43 -7.32 16.86 3.20
C PRO A 43 -6.60 15.92 4.16
N ILE A 44 -5.67 15.13 3.63
CA ILE A 44 -4.78 14.28 4.42
C ILE A 44 -3.38 14.83 4.26
N LYS A 45 -2.73 15.20 5.37
CA LYS A 45 -1.39 15.80 5.33
C LYS A 45 -1.31 16.96 4.33
N LYS A 46 -2.36 17.79 4.30
CA LYS A 46 -2.50 18.95 3.42
C LYS A 46 -2.67 18.60 1.92
N ASN A 47 -2.86 17.34 1.58
CA ASN A 47 -3.13 16.93 0.22
C ASN A 47 -4.63 16.80 0.00
N ARG A 48 -5.14 17.39 -1.08
CA ARG A 48 -6.57 17.34 -1.43
C ARG A 48 -6.88 16.23 -2.41
N THR A 49 -5.87 15.73 -3.10
CA THR A 49 -6.01 14.62 -4.05
C THR A 49 -4.98 13.57 -3.72
N ALA A 50 -5.23 12.34 -4.13
CA ALA A 50 -4.30 11.25 -3.95
C ALA A 50 -4.45 10.24 -5.09
N LEU A 51 -3.38 9.51 -5.33
CA LEU A 51 -3.40 8.39 -6.25
C LEU A 51 -3.81 7.14 -5.46
N PHE A 52 -4.81 6.44 -5.95
CA PHE A 52 -5.34 5.25 -5.32
C PHE A 52 -4.86 4.01 -6.06
N TYR A 53 -4.34 3.06 -5.29
CA TYR A 53 -3.87 1.78 -5.82
C TYR A 53 -4.33 0.64 -4.94
N ASN A 54 -4.49 -0.52 -5.55
CA ASN A 54 -4.83 -1.75 -4.83
C ASN A 54 -3.87 -2.85 -5.28
N PHE A 55 -3.15 -3.42 -4.33
CA PHE A 55 -2.27 -4.54 -4.56
C PHE A 55 -2.80 -5.77 -3.86
N GLN A 56 -2.78 -6.90 -4.55
CA GLN A 56 -3.03 -8.19 -3.92
C GLN A 56 -1.69 -8.92 -3.90
N PHE A 57 -1.34 -9.47 -2.76
CA PHE A 57 -0.05 -10.13 -2.60
C PHE A 57 -0.13 -11.29 -1.61
N GLU A 58 0.86 -12.15 -1.69
CA GLU A 58 1.01 -13.26 -0.77
C GLU A 58 2.28 -13.06 0.03
N VAL A 59 2.20 -13.28 1.32
CA VAL A 59 3.34 -13.18 2.22
C VAL A 59 3.08 -14.10 3.42
N ASP A 60 4.15 -14.56 4.04
CA ASP A 60 4.04 -15.37 5.25
C ASP A 60 3.44 -14.53 6.37
N LYS A 61 2.51 -15.10 7.10
CA LYS A 61 1.83 -14.43 8.20
C LYS A 61 2.80 -13.84 9.21
N LYS A 62 3.92 -14.51 9.47
CA LYS A 62 4.90 -14.01 10.43
C LYS A 62 5.61 -12.74 9.97
N ASN A 63 5.63 -12.46 8.68
CA ASN A 63 6.29 -11.29 8.12
C ASN A 63 5.35 -10.09 7.96
N VAL A 64 4.03 -10.31 8.01
CA VAL A 64 3.07 -9.25 7.73
C VAL A 64 3.08 -8.15 8.79
N LEU A 65 3.36 -8.51 10.04
CA LEU A 65 3.41 -7.51 11.11
C LEU A 65 4.54 -6.51 10.89
N GLU A 66 5.71 -6.99 10.51
CA GLU A 66 6.85 -6.12 10.22
C GLU A 66 6.58 -5.27 8.98
N LEU A 67 5.96 -5.86 7.96
CA LEU A 67 5.57 -5.13 6.76
C LEU A 67 4.62 -3.99 7.14
N LYS A 68 3.61 -4.27 7.98
CA LYS A 68 2.67 -3.27 8.44
C LYS A 68 3.37 -2.15 9.19
N ASN A 69 4.34 -2.47 10.04
CA ASN A 69 5.10 -1.48 10.77
C ASN A 69 5.87 -0.56 9.82
N LYS A 70 6.47 -1.13 8.77
CA LYS A 70 7.17 -0.33 7.77
C LYS A 70 6.23 0.58 6.98
N LEU A 71 5.03 0.11 6.68
CA LEU A 71 4.01 0.94 6.03
C LEU A 71 3.62 2.11 6.93
N ASN A 72 3.48 1.86 8.23
CA ASN A 72 3.15 2.93 9.18
C ASN A 72 4.24 3.98 9.27
N LEU A 73 5.49 3.61 9.09
CA LEU A 73 6.62 4.53 9.17
C LEU A 73 6.84 5.31 7.87
N ASN A 74 6.20 4.92 6.79
CA ASN A 74 6.38 5.59 5.50
C ASN A 74 5.51 6.83 5.41
N GLU A 75 6.12 8.00 5.53
CA GLU A 75 5.41 9.28 5.50
C GLU A 75 4.83 9.62 4.13
N LYS A 76 5.30 8.98 3.07
CA LYS A 76 4.81 9.23 1.71
C LYS A 76 3.52 8.47 1.40
N ILE A 77 3.16 7.51 2.23
CA ILE A 77 1.86 6.87 2.16
C ILE A 77 0.90 7.71 2.98
N LEU A 78 -0.09 8.30 2.33
CA LEU A 78 -1.06 9.16 3.00
C LEU A 78 -1.99 8.36 3.90
N ARG A 79 -2.43 7.22 3.41
CA ARG A 79 -3.32 6.32 4.14
C ARG A 79 -3.26 4.94 3.50
N TYR A 80 -3.50 3.90 4.27
CA TYR A 80 -3.60 2.55 3.72
C TYR A 80 -4.57 1.69 4.51
N LEU A 81 -5.05 0.63 3.86
CA LEU A 81 -5.89 -0.38 4.48
C LEU A 81 -5.34 -1.74 4.07
N LEU A 82 -4.96 -2.55 5.03
CA LEU A 82 -4.42 -3.89 4.80
C LEU A 82 -5.42 -4.92 5.32
N LEU A 83 -5.88 -5.79 4.43
CA LEU A 83 -6.88 -6.81 4.74
C LEU A 83 -6.35 -8.19 4.42
N VAL A 84 -6.76 -9.17 5.22
CA VAL A 84 -6.55 -10.58 4.91
C VAL A 84 -7.56 -10.98 3.85
N ARG A 85 -7.09 -11.69 2.83
CA ARG A 85 -7.95 -12.13 1.73
C ARG A 85 -7.73 -13.61 1.46
N GLU A 86 -8.68 -14.43 1.86
CA GLU A 86 -8.63 -15.87 1.64
C GLU A 86 -9.80 -16.37 0.83
#